data_3c744eec99a9d0e3cc9cec73455d1780
#
_entry.id   3c744eec99a9d0e3cc9cec73455d1780
#
_cell.length_a   1.000
_cell.length_b   1.000
_cell.length_c   1.000
_cell.angle_alpha   90.00
_cell.angle_beta   90.00
_cell.angle_gamma   90.00
#
_symmetry.space_group_name_H-M   'P 1'
#
loop_
_entity.id
_entity.type
_entity.pdbx_description
1 polymer ?
#
loop_
_entity_poly.entity_id
_entity_poly.type
_entity_poly.pdbx_seq_one_letter_code
_entity_poly.pdbx_strand_id
1 'polypeptide(L)'
;MLRLISALLMLGTLLMPVVSFSQVIEEIIVTAQKREQGVNDVGITVNAFTGEQLKDRGFKTAEDMAMFTPGLTVNETAATGVPLYTIRGVGYQDYSTAASSTVGLYFDGVAIPYTVMSRGLMFDVERVEVLKGPQGDLYGRNTTAGQINFVSRKPTDEYEAGLTAGLGSYGTFDLEGYTSGSLGDSARGRLAIRTVQSGEGWQKSTTRDDELGEQDTMALRAMLDIDLSDNTSVMLNLHYVDDQSENRANTAYNGTVIGLAEFGTPYSPLGDYVFGANAGETPPWYSTGENDAADWTNSYTSAQTGRTFDLRPQRDNQLFGLSATITWDMGNTLLTSITGFDQFDRVESNDWDGGFYNDSSNINTTDLSTFSQELRLSGGDDDLNWILGVYFSSDEMDEYYHYFMSDSLYGFASADWALATPFAVAPIMELDTKYNQETDSAAVFGHVEWRFSDAWRLTLGARYTSEERTWTGCTFVADDGTLAGFMNFAFGTSMGVGDCATIDDDPDSPTNILSMLIAGTPDAAFSVFSDTIETDRLMGKVTLDYSVNDDVLIYGTVSNGFKSGGFNGANSNGTRQLQPIREEIL
;
A
#
# COMPACT_ATOMS: atom_id res chain seq x y z
N MET A 1 -17.65 34.46 -62.83
CA MET A 1 -16.32 34.43 -62.17
C MET A 1 -16.33 33.76 -60.79
N LEU A 2 -17.26 34.05 -59.91
CA LEU A 2 -17.31 33.43 -58.56
C LEU A 2 -17.45 31.89 -58.54
N ARG A 3 -18.24 31.32 -59.48
CA ARG A 3 -18.49 29.85 -59.57
C ARG A 3 -17.28 29.04 -60.11
N LEU A 4 -16.41 29.66 -60.88
CA LEU A 4 -15.15 29.05 -61.34
C LEU A 4 -14.07 29.04 -60.25
N ILE A 5 -14.04 30.04 -59.39
CA ILE A 5 -13.10 30.12 -58.23
C ILE A 5 -13.47 29.09 -57.16
N SER A 6 -14.77 28.86 -56.92
CA SER A 6 -15.23 27.82 -55.98
C SER A 6 -14.94 26.41 -56.46
N ALA A 7 -15.00 26.16 -57.77
CA ALA A 7 -14.68 24.85 -58.37
C ALA A 7 -13.16 24.55 -58.35
N LEU A 8 -12.31 25.57 -58.52
CA LEU A 8 -10.86 25.43 -58.42
C LEU A 8 -10.38 25.23 -56.97
N LEU A 9 -11.05 25.85 -55.98
CA LEU A 9 -10.77 25.62 -54.55
C LEU A 9 -11.19 24.20 -54.11
N MET A 10 -12.30 23.65 -54.61
CA MET A 10 -12.70 22.26 -54.34
C MET A 10 -11.81 21.21 -55.02
N LEU A 11 -11.21 21.51 -56.15
CA LEU A 11 -10.29 20.58 -56.83
C LEU A 11 -8.88 20.58 -56.18
N GLY A 12 -8.49 21.67 -55.53
CA GLY A 12 -7.21 21.77 -54.82
C GLY A 12 -7.17 20.97 -53.52
N THR A 13 -8.33 20.74 -52.88
CA THR A 13 -8.40 19.96 -51.62
C THR A 13 -8.42 18.43 -51.87
N LEU A 14 -8.66 17.97 -53.11
CA LEU A 14 -8.67 16.54 -53.46
C LEU A 14 -7.28 16.00 -53.86
N LEU A 15 -6.26 16.84 -53.92
CA LEU A 15 -4.89 16.47 -54.31
C LEU A 15 -3.86 16.61 -53.18
N MET A 16 -4.27 16.82 -51.92
CA MET A 16 -3.36 16.68 -50.81
C MET A 16 -3.04 15.19 -50.63
N PRO A 17 -1.76 14.78 -50.71
CA PRO A 17 -1.39 13.43 -50.34
C PRO A 17 -1.81 13.25 -48.89
N VAL A 18 -2.66 12.28 -48.63
CA VAL A 18 -2.88 11.79 -47.27
C VAL A 18 -1.55 11.17 -46.85
N VAL A 19 -0.72 11.93 -46.12
CA VAL A 19 0.42 11.37 -45.43
C VAL A 19 -0.20 10.48 -44.36
N SER A 20 -0.40 9.18 -44.70
CA SER A 20 -0.61 8.18 -43.68
C SER A 20 0.66 8.16 -42.81
N PHE A 21 0.61 8.82 -41.66
CA PHE A 21 1.50 8.46 -40.59
C PHE A 21 1.14 7.02 -40.23
N SER A 22 1.89 6.06 -40.74
CA SER A 22 1.96 4.76 -40.12
C SER A 22 2.43 5.04 -38.69
N GLN A 23 1.53 5.01 -37.70
CA GLN A 23 1.96 4.84 -36.32
C GLN A 23 2.72 3.52 -36.33
N VAL A 24 4.02 3.57 -36.27
CA VAL A 24 4.82 2.44 -35.84
C VAL A 24 4.31 2.18 -34.42
N ILE A 25 3.58 1.11 -34.23
CA ILE A 25 3.21 0.65 -32.90
C ILE A 25 4.55 0.25 -32.28
N GLU A 26 5.09 1.09 -31.42
CA GLU A 26 6.27 0.75 -30.65
C GLU A 26 5.96 -0.52 -29.86
N GLU A 27 6.74 -1.55 -30.08
CA GLU A 27 6.64 -2.78 -29.32
C GLU A 27 6.96 -2.47 -27.86
N ILE A 28 6.01 -2.72 -26.95
CA ILE A 28 6.20 -2.49 -25.53
C ILE A 28 7.06 -3.62 -24.96
N ILE A 29 8.27 -3.30 -24.56
CA ILE A 29 9.17 -4.22 -23.88
C ILE A 29 8.79 -4.27 -22.39
N VAL A 30 8.72 -5.46 -21.83
CA VAL A 30 8.42 -5.73 -20.41
C VAL A 30 9.53 -6.55 -19.76
N THR A 31 9.67 -6.43 -18.45
CA THR A 31 10.60 -7.21 -17.63
C THR A 31 9.88 -8.21 -16.71
N ALA A 32 8.67 -8.59 -17.10
CA ALA A 32 7.76 -9.43 -16.35
C ALA A 32 8.35 -10.79 -15.90
N GLN A 33 9.32 -11.32 -16.63
CA GLN A 33 10.03 -12.57 -16.30
C GLN A 33 11.49 -12.33 -15.91
N LYS A 34 11.79 -11.14 -15.34
CA LYS A 34 13.14 -10.69 -14.96
C LYS A 34 14.11 -10.65 -16.15
N ARG A 35 13.56 -10.50 -17.36
CA ARG A 35 14.23 -10.41 -18.65
C ARG A 35 13.41 -9.50 -19.57
N GLU A 36 14.11 -8.73 -20.42
CA GLU A 36 13.45 -7.91 -21.44
C GLU A 36 12.84 -8.78 -22.54
N GLN A 37 11.54 -8.64 -22.76
CA GLN A 37 10.78 -9.38 -23.77
C GLN A 37 9.65 -8.50 -24.31
N GLY A 38 9.24 -8.72 -25.55
CA GLY A 38 8.02 -8.10 -26.09
C GLY A 38 6.78 -8.50 -25.27
N VAL A 39 5.87 -7.57 -25.01
CA VAL A 39 4.65 -7.85 -24.23
C VAL A 39 3.81 -8.99 -24.85
N ASN A 40 3.90 -9.18 -26.17
CA ASN A 40 3.20 -10.24 -26.90
C ASN A 40 3.94 -11.59 -26.88
N ASP A 41 5.19 -11.61 -26.42
CA ASP A 41 6.03 -12.81 -26.42
C ASP A 41 6.02 -13.55 -25.08
N VAL A 42 5.39 -12.99 -24.07
CA VAL A 42 5.32 -13.60 -22.73
C VAL A 42 4.03 -14.41 -22.54
N GLY A 43 4.15 -15.65 -22.06
CA GLY A 43 3.03 -16.55 -21.77
C GLY A 43 2.28 -16.23 -20.48
N ILE A 44 2.11 -14.94 -20.18
CA ILE A 44 1.36 -14.41 -19.02
C ILE A 44 0.53 -13.20 -19.45
N THR A 45 -0.54 -12.91 -18.74
CA THR A 45 -1.34 -11.71 -19.00
C THR A 45 -0.67 -10.49 -18.38
N VAL A 46 -0.18 -9.59 -19.22
CA VAL A 46 0.44 -8.31 -18.81
C VAL A 46 -0.32 -7.14 -19.41
N ASN A 47 -0.51 -6.08 -18.63
CA ASN A 47 -0.82 -4.75 -19.11
C ASN A 47 0.38 -3.86 -18.83
N ALA A 48 0.95 -3.24 -19.85
CA ALA A 48 2.06 -2.32 -19.69
C ALA A 48 1.69 -0.95 -20.25
N PHE A 49 2.13 0.09 -19.57
CA PHE A 49 1.97 1.48 -19.95
C PHE A 49 3.33 2.14 -19.99
N THR A 50 3.69 2.74 -21.12
CA THR A 50 4.90 3.57 -21.20
C THR A 50 4.70 4.88 -20.43
N GLY A 51 5.79 5.50 -19.99
CA GLY A 51 5.73 6.80 -19.31
C GLY A 51 5.08 7.89 -20.16
N GLU A 52 5.19 7.83 -21.49
CA GLU A 52 4.50 8.73 -22.40
C GLU A 52 2.98 8.48 -22.38
N GLN A 53 2.55 7.23 -22.46
CA GLN A 53 1.14 6.86 -22.35
C GLN A 53 0.53 7.26 -21.00
N LEU A 54 1.30 7.13 -19.91
CA LEU A 54 0.85 7.57 -18.58
C LEU A 54 0.65 9.09 -18.56
N LYS A 55 1.62 9.84 -19.09
CA LYS A 55 1.55 11.31 -19.19
C LYS A 55 0.40 11.78 -20.08
N ASP A 56 0.24 11.20 -21.27
CA ASP A 56 -0.81 11.57 -22.22
C ASP A 56 -2.23 11.32 -21.68
N ARG A 57 -2.38 10.31 -20.83
CA ARG A 57 -3.65 9.97 -20.16
C ARG A 57 -3.85 10.69 -18.83
N GLY A 58 -2.83 11.43 -18.38
CA GLY A 58 -2.86 12.13 -17.09
C GLY A 58 -2.81 11.22 -15.87
N PHE A 59 -2.24 10.00 -16.02
CA PHE A 59 -2.08 9.09 -14.88
C PHE A 59 -0.98 9.58 -13.97
N LYS A 60 -1.30 9.76 -12.70
CA LYS A 60 -0.42 10.30 -11.67
C LYS A 60 -0.25 9.36 -10.49
N THR A 61 -1.19 8.45 -10.33
CA THR A 61 -1.27 7.49 -9.23
C THR A 61 -1.61 6.09 -9.75
N ALA A 62 -1.47 5.09 -8.91
CA ALA A 62 -1.86 3.71 -9.22
C ALA A 62 -3.38 3.58 -9.41
N GLU A 63 -4.16 4.40 -8.73
CA GLU A 63 -5.62 4.49 -8.85
C GLU A 63 -6.03 4.91 -10.27
N ASP A 64 -5.33 5.87 -10.86
CA ASP A 64 -5.58 6.31 -12.24
C ASP A 64 -5.37 5.17 -13.23
N MET A 65 -4.31 4.37 -13.04
CA MET A 65 -4.04 3.20 -13.87
C MET A 65 -5.12 2.13 -13.76
N ALA A 66 -5.73 1.97 -12.58
CA ALA A 66 -6.77 0.98 -12.35
C ALA A 66 -7.98 1.20 -13.28
N MET A 67 -8.32 2.45 -13.59
CA MET A 67 -9.41 2.80 -14.51
C MET A 67 -9.21 2.24 -15.94
N PHE A 68 -7.97 1.98 -16.35
CA PHE A 68 -7.60 1.51 -17.68
C PHE A 68 -6.99 0.11 -17.69
N THR A 69 -6.90 -0.54 -16.54
CA THR A 69 -6.38 -1.89 -16.39
C THR A 69 -7.50 -2.85 -16.01
N PRO A 70 -8.11 -3.59 -16.97
CA PRO A 70 -9.20 -4.48 -16.64
C PRO A 70 -8.84 -5.47 -15.55
N GLY A 71 -9.65 -5.52 -14.49
CA GLY A 71 -9.46 -6.40 -13.35
C GLY A 71 -8.44 -5.94 -12.31
N LEU A 72 -7.80 -4.78 -12.45
CA LEU A 72 -7.09 -4.09 -11.39
C LEU A 72 -8.06 -3.14 -10.68
N THR A 73 -8.07 -3.18 -9.37
CA THR A 73 -8.71 -2.18 -8.51
C THR A 73 -7.67 -1.70 -7.51
N VAL A 74 -7.54 -0.39 -7.39
CA VAL A 74 -6.74 0.25 -6.36
C VAL A 74 -7.68 1.17 -5.60
N ASN A 75 -7.83 0.91 -4.33
CA ASN A 75 -8.64 1.73 -3.43
C ASN A 75 -7.77 2.11 -2.24
N GLU A 76 -8.07 3.22 -1.63
CA GLU A 76 -7.52 3.53 -0.33
C GLU A 76 -8.43 2.98 0.76
N THR A 77 -7.85 2.55 1.86
CA THR A 77 -8.64 2.23 3.07
C THR A 77 -9.37 3.47 3.54
N ALA A 78 -10.57 3.27 4.06
CA ALA A 78 -11.28 4.33 4.75
C ALA A 78 -10.40 4.90 5.87
N ALA A 79 -10.40 6.20 6.04
CA ALA A 79 -9.66 6.98 7.02
C ALA A 79 -8.11 6.97 6.84
N THR A 80 -7.43 5.83 6.84
CA THR A 80 -5.95 5.80 6.82
C THR A 80 -5.32 6.01 5.45
N GLY A 81 -6.11 5.92 4.38
CA GLY A 81 -5.60 6.09 3.04
C GLY A 81 -4.53 5.08 2.59
N VAL A 82 -4.36 3.94 3.27
CA VAL A 82 -3.44 2.88 2.83
C VAL A 82 -3.90 2.31 1.49
N PRO A 83 -3.05 2.26 0.43
CA PRO A 83 -3.45 1.73 -0.85
C PRO A 83 -3.69 0.22 -0.79
N LEU A 84 -4.86 -0.20 -1.27
CA LEU A 84 -5.27 -1.60 -1.36
C LEU A 84 -5.33 -2.03 -2.83
N TYR A 85 -4.47 -2.95 -3.19
CA TYR A 85 -4.37 -3.49 -4.55
C TYR A 85 -5.13 -4.81 -4.66
N THR A 86 -5.98 -4.92 -5.68
CA THR A 86 -6.75 -6.13 -5.98
C THR A 86 -6.67 -6.43 -7.48
N ILE A 87 -6.30 -7.66 -7.84
CA ILE A 87 -6.27 -8.10 -9.23
C ILE A 87 -7.22 -9.29 -9.41
N ARG A 88 -8.15 -9.18 -10.38
CA ARG A 88 -9.17 -10.21 -10.70
C ARG A 88 -9.99 -10.64 -9.48
N GLY A 89 -10.27 -9.71 -8.57
CA GLY A 89 -11.02 -9.95 -7.35
C GLY A 89 -10.24 -10.59 -6.21
N VAL A 90 -8.95 -10.89 -6.40
CA VAL A 90 -8.06 -11.35 -5.34
C VAL A 90 -7.36 -10.15 -4.72
N GLY A 91 -7.66 -9.85 -3.47
CA GLY A 91 -7.13 -8.74 -2.70
C GLY A 91 -7.20 -9.05 -1.21
N TYR A 92 -6.50 -8.28 -0.41
CA TYR A 92 -6.59 -8.33 1.04
C TYR A 92 -6.91 -6.94 1.57
N GLN A 93 -8.00 -6.82 2.32
CA GLN A 93 -8.47 -5.54 2.83
C GLN A 93 -8.15 -5.46 4.33
N ASP A 94 -7.08 -4.75 4.64
CA ASP A 94 -6.69 -4.42 5.98
C ASP A 94 -6.09 -3.01 5.98
N TYR A 95 -6.32 -2.23 7.02
CA TYR A 95 -5.78 -0.89 7.18
C TYR A 95 -4.46 -0.86 7.95
N SER A 96 -4.07 -1.99 8.53
CA SER A 96 -2.81 -2.13 9.26
C SER A 96 -1.61 -1.94 8.33
N THR A 97 -0.63 -1.18 8.76
CA THR A 97 0.65 -1.04 8.05
C THR A 97 1.33 -2.41 7.88
N ALA A 98 1.23 -3.27 8.89
CA ALA A 98 1.81 -4.61 8.89
C ALA A 98 1.12 -5.60 7.94
N ALA A 99 -0.03 -5.24 7.35
CA ALA A 99 -0.80 -6.10 6.48
C ALA A 99 -0.08 -6.33 5.14
N SER A 100 0.19 -7.58 4.81
CA SER A 100 0.77 -7.96 3.53
C SER A 100 -0.29 -7.96 2.42
N SER A 101 0.01 -7.40 1.26
CA SER A 101 -0.84 -7.44 0.07
C SER A 101 -0.87 -8.83 -0.58
N THR A 102 -1.84 -9.08 -1.45
CA THR A 102 -1.86 -10.21 -2.40
C THR A 102 -1.25 -9.85 -3.76
N VAL A 103 -0.98 -8.56 -3.97
CA VAL A 103 -0.34 -8.01 -5.17
C VAL A 103 1.06 -7.54 -4.78
N GLY A 104 2.09 -8.15 -5.38
CA GLY A 104 3.47 -7.72 -5.18
C GLY A 104 3.73 -6.35 -5.82
N LEU A 105 4.43 -5.48 -5.13
CA LEU A 105 4.87 -4.19 -5.66
C LEU A 105 6.39 -4.20 -5.77
N TYR A 106 6.89 -3.77 -6.92
CA TYR A 106 8.33 -3.70 -7.18
C TYR A 106 8.69 -2.37 -7.82
N PHE A 107 9.79 -1.79 -7.37
CA PHE A 107 10.36 -0.57 -7.90
C PHE A 107 11.81 -0.84 -8.34
N ASP A 108 12.07 -0.75 -9.66
CA ASP A 108 13.37 -1.09 -10.27
C ASP A 108 13.93 -2.46 -9.84
N GLY A 109 13.04 -3.44 -9.61
CA GLY A 109 13.39 -4.79 -9.18
C GLY A 109 13.52 -4.99 -7.68
N VAL A 110 13.46 -3.93 -6.87
CA VAL A 110 13.39 -3.98 -5.40
C VAL A 110 11.94 -4.17 -4.96
N ALA A 111 11.69 -5.08 -4.05
CA ALA A 111 10.36 -5.31 -3.49
C ALA A 111 9.94 -4.18 -2.55
N ILE A 112 8.69 -3.71 -2.68
CA ILE A 112 8.02 -2.83 -1.73
C ILE A 112 7.05 -3.70 -0.92
N PRO A 113 7.45 -4.19 0.26
CA PRO A 113 6.71 -5.23 0.98
C PRO A 113 5.39 -4.73 1.59
N TYR A 114 5.28 -3.43 1.87
CA TYR A 114 4.12 -2.80 2.49
C TYR A 114 3.54 -1.73 1.58
N THR A 115 2.25 -1.80 1.30
CA THR A 115 1.60 -0.96 0.27
C THR A 115 1.60 0.53 0.61
N VAL A 116 1.67 0.88 1.87
CA VAL A 116 1.76 2.28 2.33
C VAL A 116 3.01 2.98 1.78
N MET A 117 4.12 2.26 1.56
CA MET A 117 5.36 2.78 0.98
C MET A 117 5.25 3.10 -0.52
N SER A 118 4.18 2.70 -1.20
CA SER A 118 4.05 2.89 -2.66
C SER A 118 3.62 4.29 -3.08
N ARG A 119 3.20 5.14 -2.13
CA ARG A 119 2.77 6.50 -2.41
C ARG A 119 3.93 7.37 -2.90
N GLY A 120 3.64 8.25 -3.84
CA GLY A 120 4.61 9.24 -4.37
C GLY A 120 5.70 8.68 -5.28
N LEU A 121 5.81 7.36 -5.48
CA LEU A 121 6.86 6.77 -6.32
C LEU A 121 6.60 6.85 -7.82
N MET A 122 5.35 7.10 -8.26
CA MET A 122 4.96 7.10 -9.67
C MET A 122 5.21 8.44 -10.35
N PHE A 123 6.48 8.81 -10.52
CA PHE A 123 6.93 9.95 -11.32
C PHE A 123 8.21 9.59 -12.05
N ASP A 124 8.48 10.23 -13.17
CA ASP A 124 9.65 9.98 -14.02
C ASP A 124 9.86 8.48 -14.30
N VAL A 125 8.77 7.78 -14.57
CA VAL A 125 8.79 6.35 -14.89
C VAL A 125 8.94 6.13 -16.39
N GLU A 126 9.69 5.10 -16.77
CA GLU A 126 9.79 4.62 -18.14
C GLU A 126 8.55 3.85 -18.53
N ARG A 127 8.08 2.97 -17.62
CA ARG A 127 6.87 2.17 -17.78
C ARG A 127 6.37 1.62 -16.46
N VAL A 128 5.11 1.19 -16.47
CA VAL A 128 4.51 0.40 -15.39
C VAL A 128 3.92 -0.87 -15.99
N GLU A 129 4.21 -2.00 -15.38
CA GLU A 129 3.79 -3.33 -15.82
C GLU A 129 2.86 -3.94 -14.77
N VAL A 130 1.66 -4.39 -15.18
CA VAL A 130 0.69 -5.08 -14.32
C VAL A 130 0.58 -6.52 -14.79
N LEU A 131 1.17 -7.44 -14.02
CA LEU A 131 1.16 -8.88 -14.26
C LEU A 131 -0.02 -9.50 -13.51
N LYS A 132 -0.85 -10.26 -14.21
CA LYS A 132 -2.09 -10.82 -13.63
C LYS A 132 -2.00 -12.34 -13.45
N GLY A 133 -2.30 -12.80 -12.26
CA GLY A 133 -2.18 -14.18 -11.80
C GLY A 133 -0.89 -14.43 -11.02
N PRO A 134 -0.79 -15.58 -10.34
CA PRO A 134 0.32 -15.87 -9.43
C PRO A 134 1.71 -15.76 -10.08
N GLN A 135 2.62 -15.04 -9.42
CA GLN A 135 4.02 -14.83 -9.84
C GLN A 135 5.02 -15.38 -8.82
N GLY A 136 4.61 -16.40 -8.05
CA GLY A 136 5.40 -16.92 -6.94
C GLY A 136 6.73 -17.55 -7.35
N ASP A 137 6.86 -18.04 -8.58
CA ASP A 137 8.08 -18.71 -9.09
C ASP A 137 9.30 -17.78 -9.19
N LEU A 138 9.12 -16.52 -9.55
CA LEU A 138 10.18 -15.54 -9.71
C LEU A 138 10.21 -14.47 -8.61
N TYR A 139 9.05 -14.10 -8.09
CA TYR A 139 8.91 -12.97 -7.19
C TYR A 139 8.59 -13.35 -5.74
N GLY A 140 8.05 -14.55 -5.52
CA GLY A 140 7.91 -15.11 -4.19
C GLY A 140 6.63 -14.74 -3.48
N ARG A 141 6.75 -14.41 -2.18
CA ARG A 141 5.62 -14.13 -1.29
C ARG A 141 4.74 -12.98 -1.79
N ASN A 142 3.47 -12.99 -1.40
CA ASN A 142 2.54 -11.87 -1.58
C ASN A 142 2.27 -11.49 -3.05
N THR A 143 2.42 -12.45 -3.97
CA THR A 143 2.15 -12.29 -5.41
C THR A 143 1.07 -13.25 -5.91
N THR A 144 0.12 -13.62 -5.06
CA THR A 144 -0.97 -14.56 -5.37
C THR A 144 -1.94 -14.02 -6.43
N ALA A 145 -2.27 -12.73 -6.35
CA ALA A 145 -3.14 -12.07 -7.32
C ALA A 145 -2.40 -11.60 -8.57
N GLY A 146 -1.14 -11.25 -8.41
CA GLY A 146 -0.30 -10.69 -9.46
C GLY A 146 0.76 -9.75 -8.90
N GLN A 147 1.23 -8.86 -9.76
CA GLN A 147 2.33 -7.95 -9.44
C GLN A 147 2.24 -6.67 -10.24
N ILE A 148 2.75 -5.59 -9.67
CA ILE A 148 2.95 -4.31 -10.35
C ILE A 148 4.43 -3.94 -10.27
N ASN A 149 5.05 -3.75 -11.43
CA ASN A 149 6.43 -3.28 -11.56
C ASN A 149 6.44 -1.83 -12.01
N PHE A 150 7.06 -0.97 -11.24
CA PHE A 150 7.39 0.40 -11.61
C PHE A 150 8.85 0.42 -12.07
N VAL A 151 9.09 0.91 -13.28
CA VAL A 151 10.42 0.99 -13.86
C VAL A 151 10.74 2.45 -14.13
N SER A 152 11.79 2.95 -13.50
CA SER A 152 12.27 4.33 -13.65
C SER A 152 12.92 4.57 -15.00
N ARG A 153 12.85 5.81 -15.50
CA ARG A 153 13.69 6.24 -16.63
C ARG A 153 15.15 6.25 -16.22
N LYS A 154 15.97 5.56 -17.00
CA LYS A 154 17.43 5.47 -16.76
C LYS A 154 18.15 6.76 -17.15
N PRO A 155 19.35 7.01 -16.59
CA PRO A 155 20.26 8.04 -17.08
C PRO A 155 20.62 7.85 -18.56
N THR A 156 20.79 8.96 -19.28
CA THR A 156 21.08 8.99 -20.73
C THR A 156 22.48 9.51 -21.03
N ASP A 157 23.07 9.12 -22.18
CA ASP A 157 24.34 9.64 -22.63
C ASP A 157 24.24 11.09 -23.14
N GLU A 158 23.13 11.37 -23.85
CA GLU A 158 22.88 12.73 -24.34
C GLU A 158 22.18 13.54 -23.24
N TYR A 159 22.52 14.85 -23.19
CA TYR A 159 21.83 15.73 -22.24
C TYR A 159 20.37 15.90 -22.62
N GLU A 160 19.50 15.65 -21.69
CA GLU A 160 18.08 15.92 -21.77
C GLU A 160 17.56 16.56 -20.49
N ALA A 161 16.53 17.38 -20.64
CA ALA A 161 15.81 17.94 -19.51
C ALA A 161 14.35 18.17 -19.90
N GLY A 162 13.46 18.06 -18.94
CA GLY A 162 12.04 18.30 -19.13
C GLY A 162 11.40 18.92 -17.92
N LEU A 163 10.35 19.71 -18.17
CA LEU A 163 9.54 20.32 -17.14
C LEU A 163 8.07 20.21 -17.56
N THR A 164 7.24 19.72 -16.66
CA THR A 164 5.79 19.65 -16.81
C THR A 164 5.16 20.39 -15.65
N ALA A 165 4.26 21.34 -15.94
CA ALA A 165 3.49 22.04 -14.93
C ALA A 165 2.01 21.86 -15.22
N GLY A 166 1.25 21.55 -14.19
CA GLY A 166 -0.20 21.36 -14.23
C GLY A 166 -0.90 22.27 -13.24
N LEU A 167 -2.10 22.71 -13.61
CA LEU A 167 -3.03 23.42 -12.71
C LEU A 167 -4.32 22.62 -12.70
N GLY A 168 -4.87 22.39 -11.51
CA GLY A 168 -6.09 21.61 -11.31
C GLY A 168 -7.14 22.31 -10.47
N SER A 169 -8.23 21.61 -10.20
CA SER A 169 -9.25 22.03 -9.24
C SER A 169 -8.65 22.18 -7.85
N TYR A 170 -9.33 22.93 -6.98
CA TYR A 170 -8.89 23.17 -5.60
C TYR A 170 -7.53 23.90 -5.50
N GLY A 171 -7.22 24.75 -6.50
CA GLY A 171 -5.94 25.44 -6.55
C GLY A 171 -4.72 24.52 -6.69
N THR A 172 -4.91 23.29 -7.18
CA THR A 172 -3.82 22.30 -7.28
C THR A 172 -2.78 22.75 -8.29
N PHE A 173 -1.52 22.72 -7.85
CA PHE A 173 -0.32 22.91 -8.66
C PHE A 173 0.49 21.61 -8.65
N ASP A 174 0.83 21.10 -9.83
CA ASP A 174 1.60 19.87 -10.01
C ASP A 174 2.80 20.20 -10.92
N LEU A 175 4.00 20.06 -10.39
CA LEU A 175 5.24 20.33 -11.10
C LEU A 175 6.11 19.07 -11.09
N GLU A 176 6.49 18.61 -12.29
CA GLU A 176 7.43 17.51 -12.47
C GLU A 176 8.54 17.97 -13.40
N GLY A 177 9.80 17.76 -13.00
CA GLY A 177 10.96 18.10 -13.79
C GLY A 177 12.07 17.08 -13.68
N TYR A 178 12.87 16.97 -14.73
CA TYR A 178 14.05 16.11 -14.73
C TYR A 178 15.19 16.71 -15.54
N THR A 179 16.40 16.24 -15.25
CA THR A 179 17.60 16.45 -16.06
C THR A 179 18.41 15.16 -16.08
N SER A 180 18.99 14.83 -17.23
CA SER A 180 19.77 13.62 -17.43
C SER A 180 20.92 13.91 -18.41
N GLY A 181 22.01 13.15 -18.33
CA GLY A 181 23.12 13.25 -19.27
C GLY A 181 24.41 12.62 -18.76
N SER A 182 25.40 12.59 -19.64
CA SER A 182 26.74 12.11 -19.33
C SER A 182 27.42 12.99 -18.28
N LEU A 183 28.06 12.34 -17.30
CA LEU A 183 28.91 12.96 -16.26
C LEU A 183 30.41 12.73 -16.55
N GLY A 184 30.74 12.09 -17.66
CA GLY A 184 32.07 11.73 -18.10
C GLY A 184 32.02 10.56 -19.08
N ASP A 185 33.17 9.95 -19.37
CA ASP A 185 33.26 8.88 -20.37
C ASP A 185 32.57 7.56 -19.92
N SER A 186 32.44 7.36 -18.62
CA SER A 186 31.95 6.11 -18.03
C SER A 186 30.80 6.28 -17.00
N ALA A 187 30.20 7.48 -16.92
CA ALA A 187 29.14 7.73 -15.97
C ALA A 187 28.04 8.62 -16.55
N ARG A 188 26.80 8.31 -16.21
CA ARG A 188 25.59 9.04 -16.58
C ARG A 188 24.76 9.31 -15.34
N GLY A 189 24.16 10.47 -15.26
CA GLY A 189 23.31 10.86 -14.12
C GLY A 189 21.93 11.29 -14.55
N ARG A 190 20.94 11.06 -13.69
CA ARG A 190 19.57 11.55 -13.82
C ARG A 190 19.07 12.06 -12.48
N LEU A 191 18.46 13.22 -12.50
CA LEU A 191 17.79 13.81 -11.35
C LEU A 191 16.36 14.15 -11.76
N ALA A 192 15.37 13.70 -10.98
CA ALA A 192 13.97 14.02 -11.18
C ALA A 192 13.35 14.50 -9.87
N ILE A 193 12.41 15.42 -9.98
CA ILE A 193 11.64 15.97 -8.85
C ILE A 193 10.19 16.10 -9.27
N ARG A 194 9.27 15.85 -8.33
CA ARG A 194 7.85 16.19 -8.45
C ARG A 194 7.36 16.82 -7.17
N THR A 195 6.50 17.83 -7.29
CA THR A 195 5.73 18.39 -6.17
C THR A 195 4.29 18.58 -6.59
N VAL A 196 3.36 18.23 -5.68
CA VAL A 196 1.93 18.44 -5.86
C VAL A 196 1.44 19.17 -4.62
N GLN A 197 0.83 20.34 -4.82
CA GLN A 197 0.26 21.13 -3.74
C GLN A 197 -1.13 21.60 -4.15
N SER A 198 -2.10 21.54 -3.26
CA SER A 198 -3.41 22.17 -3.42
C SER A 198 -3.55 23.35 -2.48
N GLY A 199 -4.37 24.33 -2.87
CA GLY A 199 -4.64 25.52 -2.07
C GLY A 199 -5.94 25.44 -1.28
N GLU A 200 -6.74 24.39 -1.53
CA GLU A 200 -8.05 24.16 -0.91
C GLU A 200 -8.28 22.64 -0.78
N GLY A 201 -9.02 22.24 0.25
CA GLY A 201 -9.53 20.88 0.42
C GLY A 201 -10.71 20.59 -0.52
N TRP A 202 -10.87 19.33 -0.91
CA TRP A 202 -11.98 18.94 -1.80
C TRP A 202 -13.22 18.47 -1.04
N GLN A 203 -13.07 18.01 0.22
CA GLN A 203 -14.17 17.66 1.10
C GLN A 203 -14.61 18.88 1.90
N LYS A 204 -15.92 19.07 2.08
CA LYS A 204 -16.50 20.19 2.83
C LYS A 204 -17.22 19.68 4.06
N SER A 205 -16.94 20.29 5.20
CA SER A 205 -17.67 19.98 6.42
C SER A 205 -19.16 20.34 6.28
N THR A 206 -20.01 19.43 6.73
CA THR A 206 -21.46 19.65 6.76
C THR A 206 -21.91 20.51 7.94
N THR A 207 -21.06 20.65 8.97
CA THR A 207 -21.40 21.33 10.23
C THR A 207 -20.55 22.57 10.49
N ARG A 208 -19.43 22.74 9.77
CA ARG A 208 -18.46 23.84 9.98
C ARG A 208 -18.09 24.49 8.64
N ASP A 209 -17.56 25.69 8.70
CA ASP A 209 -16.88 26.34 7.58
C ASP A 209 -15.41 25.85 7.56
N ASP A 210 -15.21 24.63 7.06
CA ASP A 210 -13.95 23.91 7.06
C ASP A 210 -13.87 22.96 5.86
N GLU A 211 -12.67 22.72 5.35
CA GLU A 211 -12.37 21.87 4.20
C GLU A 211 -11.28 20.86 4.57
N LEU A 212 -11.26 19.72 3.89
CA LEU A 212 -10.29 18.64 4.10
C LEU A 212 -9.89 18.01 2.76
N GLY A 213 -8.71 17.39 2.70
CA GLY A 213 -8.21 16.68 1.53
C GLY A 213 -7.23 17.52 0.71
N GLU A 214 -6.55 18.48 1.33
CA GLU A 214 -5.42 19.19 0.74
C GLU A 214 -4.27 18.20 0.42
N GLN A 215 -3.58 18.49 -0.69
CA GLN A 215 -2.41 17.74 -1.11
C GLN A 215 -1.16 18.58 -0.87
N ASP A 216 -0.14 17.97 -0.25
CA ASP A 216 1.21 18.51 -0.13
C ASP A 216 2.22 17.37 -0.19
N THR A 217 2.75 17.12 -1.37
CA THR A 217 3.72 16.06 -1.64
C THR A 217 4.94 16.58 -2.36
N MET A 218 6.12 16.09 -1.96
CA MET A 218 7.37 16.28 -2.68
C MET A 218 8.06 14.93 -2.87
N ALA A 219 8.52 14.66 -4.08
CA ALA A 219 9.28 13.45 -4.41
C ALA A 219 10.54 13.80 -5.17
N LEU A 220 11.64 13.11 -4.87
CA LEU A 220 12.94 13.24 -5.47
C LEU A 220 13.49 11.88 -5.88
N ARG A 221 14.12 11.79 -7.05
CA ARG A 221 14.89 10.63 -7.49
C ARG A 221 16.21 11.06 -8.08
N ALA A 222 17.30 10.44 -7.63
CA ALA A 222 18.63 10.64 -8.19
C ALA A 222 19.22 9.29 -8.60
N MET A 223 19.63 9.17 -9.85
CA MET A 223 20.21 7.95 -10.40
C MET A 223 21.60 8.21 -10.96
N LEU A 224 22.48 7.24 -10.77
CA LEU A 224 23.83 7.25 -11.30
C LEU A 224 24.15 5.90 -11.92
N ASP A 225 24.42 5.89 -13.21
CA ASP A 225 24.82 4.71 -13.97
C ASP A 225 26.32 4.82 -14.30
N ILE A 226 27.10 3.81 -13.90
CA ILE A 226 28.56 3.80 -13.99
C ILE A 226 29.03 2.53 -14.69
N ASP A 227 29.76 2.70 -15.79
CA ASP A 227 30.47 1.60 -16.43
C ASP A 227 31.85 1.42 -15.72
N LEU A 228 31.94 0.40 -14.87
CA LEU A 228 33.15 0.05 -14.14
C LEU A 228 34.20 -0.57 -15.09
N SER A 229 33.74 -1.24 -16.12
CA SER A 229 34.53 -1.84 -17.19
C SER A 229 33.63 -2.09 -18.41
N ASP A 230 34.21 -2.56 -19.52
CA ASP A 230 33.45 -2.87 -20.76
C ASP A 230 32.31 -3.91 -20.53
N ASN A 231 32.36 -4.68 -19.44
CA ASN A 231 31.41 -5.76 -19.15
C ASN A 231 30.78 -5.66 -17.76
N THR A 232 30.97 -4.56 -17.04
CA THR A 232 30.43 -4.40 -15.69
C THR A 232 29.89 -3.01 -15.49
N SER A 233 28.61 -2.90 -15.16
CA SER A 233 27.96 -1.63 -14.82
C SER A 233 27.33 -1.67 -13.42
N VAL A 234 27.18 -0.48 -12.85
CA VAL A 234 26.52 -0.25 -11.56
C VAL A 234 25.50 0.86 -11.71
N MET A 235 24.25 0.56 -11.46
CA MET A 235 23.16 1.54 -11.34
C MET A 235 22.88 1.78 -9.86
N LEU A 236 23.04 3.03 -9.42
CA LEU A 236 22.63 3.50 -8.10
C LEU A 236 21.34 4.31 -8.24
N ASN A 237 20.39 4.10 -7.34
CA ASN A 237 19.15 4.86 -7.29
C ASN A 237 18.89 5.29 -5.84
N LEU A 238 18.69 6.58 -5.64
CA LEU A 238 18.19 7.19 -4.41
C LEU A 238 16.80 7.73 -4.71
N HIS A 239 15.84 7.46 -3.82
CA HIS A 239 14.54 8.10 -3.86
C HIS A 239 14.14 8.62 -2.48
N TYR A 240 13.37 9.69 -2.50
CA TYR A 240 12.81 10.31 -1.30
C TYR A 240 11.39 10.81 -1.61
N VAL A 241 10.47 10.61 -0.69
CA VAL A 241 9.11 11.14 -0.74
C VAL A 241 8.79 11.75 0.62
N ASP A 242 8.20 12.93 0.60
CA ASP A 242 7.63 13.63 1.75
C ASP A 242 6.16 13.91 1.42
N ASP A 243 5.24 13.38 2.22
CA ASP A 243 3.78 13.51 2.03
C ASP A 243 3.15 14.08 3.29
N GLN A 244 2.85 15.38 3.27
CA GLN A 244 2.18 16.12 4.33
C GLN A 244 0.73 16.46 3.98
N SER A 245 0.12 15.65 3.11
CA SER A 245 -1.26 15.84 2.68
C SER A 245 -2.25 15.50 3.79
N GLU A 246 -3.46 16.01 3.65
CA GLU A 246 -4.57 15.61 4.50
C GLU A 246 -5.13 14.24 4.08
N ASN A 247 -5.54 13.44 5.05
CA ASN A 247 -6.35 12.27 4.82
C ASN A 247 -7.80 12.69 4.54
N ARG A 248 -8.56 11.82 3.90
CA ARG A 248 -9.98 12.08 3.70
C ARG A 248 -10.79 11.59 4.90
N ALA A 249 -11.81 12.35 5.26
CA ALA A 249 -12.81 11.91 6.20
C ALA A 249 -13.76 10.88 5.58
N ASN A 250 -14.28 9.99 6.39
CA ASN A 250 -15.40 9.14 6.02
C ASN A 250 -16.66 9.98 5.84
N THR A 251 -17.60 9.48 5.03
CA THR A 251 -18.88 10.12 4.82
C THR A 251 -19.99 9.28 5.42
N ALA A 252 -20.71 9.84 6.39
CA ALA A 252 -21.91 9.20 6.93
C ALA A 252 -23.10 9.45 5.99
N TYR A 253 -23.63 8.39 5.37
CA TYR A 253 -24.81 8.48 4.53
C TYR A 253 -26.09 8.45 5.36
N ASN A 254 -27.11 9.19 4.89
CA ASN A 254 -28.44 9.11 5.43
C ASN A 254 -29.01 7.70 5.24
N GLY A 255 -28.83 6.86 6.23
CA GLY A 255 -29.38 5.52 6.34
C GLY A 255 -30.21 5.42 7.61
N THR A 256 -31.09 4.45 7.65
CA THR A 256 -31.74 4.11 8.90
C THR A 256 -30.64 3.81 9.91
N VAL A 257 -30.63 4.49 11.05
CA VAL A 257 -29.74 4.19 12.17
C VAL A 257 -30.11 2.79 12.66
N ILE A 258 -29.57 1.76 12.01
CA ILE A 258 -29.83 0.37 12.34
C ILE A 258 -28.67 -0.10 13.23
N GLY A 259 -29.01 -0.56 14.41
CA GLY A 259 -28.09 -1.28 15.29
C GLY A 259 -27.36 -0.44 16.34
N LEU A 260 -26.76 0.69 16.00
CA LEU A 260 -26.21 1.58 17.02
C LEU A 260 -27.27 2.32 17.81
N ALA A 261 -28.47 2.46 17.23
CA ALA A 261 -29.64 2.99 17.96
C ALA A 261 -30.06 2.12 19.17
N GLU A 262 -29.79 0.82 19.13
CA GLU A 262 -30.04 -0.07 20.28
C GLU A 262 -28.97 0.11 21.36
N PHE A 263 -27.79 0.68 21.01
CA PHE A 263 -26.67 0.91 21.89
C PHE A 263 -26.32 2.39 22.05
N GLY A 264 -26.96 3.30 21.26
CA GLY A 264 -26.77 4.74 21.39
C GLY A 264 -27.16 5.18 22.79
N THR A 265 -26.25 5.88 23.44
CA THR A 265 -26.54 6.45 24.75
C THR A 265 -27.21 7.82 24.58
N PRO A 266 -28.07 8.26 25.50
CA PRO A 266 -28.70 9.58 25.43
C PRO A 266 -27.70 10.74 25.54
N TYR A 267 -26.41 10.46 25.69
CA TYR A 267 -25.35 11.44 25.91
C TYR A 267 -24.41 11.59 24.69
N SER A 268 -24.51 10.70 23.69
CA SER A 268 -23.75 10.89 22.44
C SER A 268 -24.46 11.91 21.55
N PRO A 269 -23.76 12.64 20.70
CA PRO A 269 -24.38 13.46 19.65
C PRO A 269 -25.39 12.65 18.83
N LEU A 270 -25.09 11.39 18.52
CA LEU A 270 -26.02 10.48 17.85
C LEU A 270 -27.19 10.10 18.75
N GLY A 271 -26.99 9.93 20.06
CA GLY A 271 -28.03 9.62 21.03
C GLY A 271 -29.15 10.67 21.08
N ASP A 272 -28.84 11.94 20.84
CA ASP A 272 -29.83 13.01 20.78
C ASP A 272 -30.80 12.84 19.59
N TYR A 273 -30.33 12.27 18.47
CA TYR A 273 -31.15 11.95 17.28
C TYR A 273 -31.90 10.62 17.39
N VAL A 274 -31.52 9.76 18.32
CA VAL A 274 -32.18 8.47 18.57
C VAL A 274 -33.17 8.56 19.74
N PHE A 275 -32.76 9.17 20.84
CA PHE A 275 -33.50 9.16 22.10
C PHE A 275 -33.79 10.56 22.66
N GLY A 276 -33.12 11.61 22.11
CA GLY A 276 -33.18 12.97 22.63
C GLY A 276 -34.22 13.86 21.97
N ALA A 277 -33.96 15.16 22.00
CA ALA A 277 -34.88 16.19 21.51
C ALA A 277 -35.08 16.14 19.98
N ASN A 278 -34.08 15.65 19.24
CA ASN A 278 -34.09 15.53 17.78
C ASN A 278 -34.40 14.09 17.31
N ALA A 279 -35.02 13.27 18.16
CA ALA A 279 -35.31 11.86 17.87
C ALA A 279 -36.14 11.70 16.58
N GLY A 280 -35.58 10.94 15.63
CA GLY A 280 -36.18 10.70 14.31
C GLY A 280 -35.83 11.72 13.24
N GLU A 281 -35.06 12.75 13.56
CA GLU A 281 -34.47 13.65 12.58
C GLU A 281 -33.15 13.08 12.02
N THR A 282 -32.77 13.51 10.81
CA THR A 282 -31.49 13.16 10.21
C THR A 282 -30.39 14.00 10.85
N PRO A 283 -29.32 13.40 11.38
CA PRO A 283 -28.18 14.14 11.89
C PRO A 283 -27.59 15.10 10.83
N PRO A 284 -27.17 16.33 11.20
CA PRO A 284 -26.70 17.32 10.25
C PRO A 284 -25.37 16.93 9.55
N TRP A 285 -24.58 16.03 10.14
CA TRP A 285 -23.35 15.51 9.54
C TRP A 285 -23.59 14.36 8.53
N TYR A 286 -24.82 13.90 8.35
CA TYR A 286 -25.12 12.93 7.31
C TYR A 286 -25.14 13.62 5.95
N SER A 287 -24.44 13.01 4.99
CA SER A 287 -24.42 13.48 3.61
C SER A 287 -25.82 13.45 3.00
N THR A 288 -26.21 14.54 2.36
CA THR A 288 -27.44 14.65 1.56
C THR A 288 -27.30 14.04 0.17
N GLY A 289 -26.19 13.36 -0.12
CA GLY A 289 -25.88 12.75 -1.41
C GLY A 289 -24.88 13.55 -2.25
N GLU A 290 -24.31 14.62 -1.71
CA GLU A 290 -23.20 15.35 -2.32
C GLU A 290 -21.90 14.58 -2.05
N ASN A 291 -21.08 14.35 -3.10
CA ASN A 291 -19.89 13.53 -3.01
C ASN A 291 -18.73 14.17 -2.23
N ASP A 292 -18.77 15.47 -2.04
CA ASP A 292 -17.77 16.27 -1.32
C ASP A 292 -18.15 16.58 0.13
N ALA A 293 -19.35 16.19 0.56
CA ALA A 293 -19.81 16.42 1.93
C ALA A 293 -19.27 15.35 2.89
N ALA A 294 -18.64 15.79 3.97
CA ALA A 294 -18.11 14.94 5.04
C ALA A 294 -18.16 15.69 6.37
N ASP A 295 -17.80 15.03 7.45
CA ASP A 295 -17.46 15.69 8.71
C ASP A 295 -16.37 14.90 9.44
N TRP A 296 -15.66 15.52 10.40
CA TRP A 296 -14.52 14.94 11.08
C TRP A 296 -14.26 15.61 12.42
N THR A 297 -13.54 14.92 13.30
CA THR A 297 -13.03 15.46 14.56
C THR A 297 -11.71 16.21 14.32
N ASN A 298 -11.60 17.45 14.81
CA ASN A 298 -10.37 18.25 14.71
C ASN A 298 -9.44 18.08 15.92
N SER A 299 -9.98 17.86 17.11
CA SER A 299 -9.17 17.74 18.31
C SER A 299 -9.91 17.04 19.45
N TYR A 300 -9.14 16.44 20.32
CA TYR A 300 -9.61 15.85 21.57
C TYR A 300 -8.78 16.38 22.75
N THR A 301 -9.43 16.72 23.84
CA THR A 301 -8.76 17.07 25.08
C THR A 301 -9.13 16.06 26.17
N SER A 302 -8.13 15.31 26.62
CA SER A 302 -8.29 14.35 27.71
C SER A 302 -8.71 15.05 28.99
N ALA A 303 -9.84 14.64 29.54
CA ALA A 303 -10.32 15.18 30.81
C ALA A 303 -9.46 14.77 32.00
N GLN A 304 -8.77 13.64 31.89
CA GLN A 304 -7.91 13.04 32.93
C GLN A 304 -6.53 13.69 32.98
N THR A 305 -5.92 13.91 31.81
CA THR A 305 -4.55 14.43 31.72
C THR A 305 -4.49 15.93 31.40
N GLY A 306 -5.57 16.50 30.83
CA GLY A 306 -5.62 17.87 30.31
C GLY A 306 -4.81 18.04 29.02
N ARG A 307 -4.27 16.97 28.42
CA ARG A 307 -3.54 16.99 27.15
C ARG A 307 -4.52 17.13 26.00
N THR A 308 -4.18 17.98 25.05
CA THR A 308 -4.93 18.15 23.79
C THR A 308 -4.18 17.47 22.66
N PHE A 309 -4.91 16.69 21.86
CA PHE A 309 -4.43 16.02 20.66
C PHE A 309 -5.06 16.67 19.43
N ASP A 310 -4.26 16.85 18.39
CA ASP A 310 -4.73 17.20 17.06
C ASP A 310 -5.20 15.93 16.36
N LEU A 311 -6.49 15.87 16.02
CA LEU A 311 -7.11 14.72 15.38
C LEU A 311 -7.58 15.04 13.96
N ARG A 312 -7.30 16.25 13.44
CA ARG A 312 -7.60 16.57 12.06
C ARG A 312 -6.98 15.50 11.16
N PRO A 313 -7.76 14.87 10.25
CA PRO A 313 -7.23 13.84 9.38
C PRO A 313 -6.09 14.35 8.51
N GLN A 314 -4.88 13.91 8.79
CA GLN A 314 -3.65 14.38 8.13
C GLN A 314 -2.57 13.29 8.18
N ARG A 315 -1.54 13.48 7.37
CA ARG A 315 -0.35 12.62 7.36
C ARG A 315 0.92 13.46 7.33
N ASP A 316 1.95 12.90 7.93
CA ASP A 316 3.34 13.35 7.86
C ASP A 316 4.16 12.07 7.65
N ASN A 317 4.32 11.70 6.37
CA ASN A 317 4.94 10.45 5.97
C ASN A 317 6.19 10.72 5.16
N GLN A 318 7.27 10.03 5.50
CA GLN A 318 8.54 10.14 4.79
C GLN A 318 9.03 8.78 4.34
N LEU A 319 9.40 8.67 3.07
CA LEU A 319 10.05 7.49 2.51
C LEU A 319 11.44 7.89 2.01
N PHE A 320 12.46 7.19 2.45
CA PHE A 320 13.82 7.29 1.94
C PHE A 320 14.29 5.91 1.48
N GLY A 321 14.83 5.82 0.27
CA GLY A 321 15.36 4.56 -0.22
C GLY A 321 16.62 4.68 -1.04
N LEU A 322 17.40 3.62 -0.99
CA LEU A 322 18.63 3.43 -1.75
C LEU A 322 18.62 2.06 -2.42
N SER A 323 18.97 2.00 -3.70
CA SER A 323 19.22 0.72 -4.33
C SER A 323 20.47 0.74 -5.20
N ALA A 324 21.07 -0.44 -5.36
CA ALA A 324 22.23 -0.66 -6.21
C ALA A 324 22.00 -1.93 -7.06
N THR A 325 22.07 -1.78 -8.38
CA THR A 325 22.06 -2.91 -9.31
C THR A 325 23.44 -3.02 -9.96
N ILE A 326 24.10 -4.14 -9.74
CA ILE A 326 25.37 -4.49 -10.40
C ILE A 326 25.07 -5.51 -11.48
N THR A 327 25.52 -5.24 -12.70
CA THR A 327 25.39 -6.13 -13.84
C THR A 327 26.79 -6.47 -14.36
N TRP A 328 27.10 -7.77 -14.43
CA TRP A 328 28.37 -8.28 -14.94
C TRP A 328 28.12 -9.27 -16.06
N ASP A 329 28.46 -8.86 -17.29
CA ASP A 329 28.42 -9.71 -18.47
C ASP A 329 29.68 -10.56 -18.52
N MET A 330 29.52 -11.88 -18.38
CA MET A 330 30.59 -12.89 -18.45
C MET A 330 30.61 -13.59 -19.83
N GLY A 331 30.00 -12.97 -20.84
CA GLY A 331 29.87 -13.47 -22.20
C GLY A 331 28.60 -14.28 -22.41
N ASN A 332 28.57 -15.53 -22.03
CA ASN A 332 27.36 -16.38 -22.17
C ASN A 332 26.45 -16.35 -20.94
N THR A 333 26.84 -15.64 -19.91
CA THR A 333 26.11 -15.57 -18.64
C THR A 333 26.16 -14.17 -18.09
N LEU A 334 25.04 -13.68 -17.63
CA LEU A 334 24.88 -12.39 -16.97
C LEU A 334 24.69 -12.62 -15.47
N LEU A 335 25.55 -12.02 -14.65
CA LEU A 335 25.34 -11.90 -13.21
C LEU A 335 24.65 -10.58 -12.92
N THR A 336 23.54 -10.61 -12.19
CA THR A 336 22.84 -9.42 -11.69
C THR A 336 22.74 -9.51 -10.18
N SER A 337 23.16 -8.45 -9.48
CA SER A 337 23.00 -8.27 -8.03
C SER A 337 22.15 -7.03 -7.80
N ILE A 338 21.04 -7.16 -7.07
CA ILE A 338 20.14 -6.06 -6.71
C ILE A 338 20.11 -5.98 -5.19
N THR A 339 20.55 -4.85 -4.64
CA THR A 339 20.47 -4.53 -3.22
C THR A 339 19.50 -3.37 -3.05
N GLY A 340 18.57 -3.47 -2.13
CA GLY A 340 17.62 -2.41 -1.77
C GLY A 340 17.60 -2.19 -0.26
N PHE A 341 17.44 -0.93 0.13
CA PHE A 341 17.19 -0.50 1.49
C PHE A 341 16.18 0.65 1.45
N ASP A 342 15.10 0.53 2.21
CA ASP A 342 14.11 1.59 2.37
C ASP A 342 13.81 1.80 3.84
N GLN A 343 13.59 3.06 4.22
CA GLN A 343 13.10 3.50 5.52
C GLN A 343 11.82 4.31 5.30
N PHE A 344 10.80 4.03 6.09
CA PHE A 344 9.52 4.72 6.04
C PHE A 344 9.08 5.12 7.43
N ASP A 345 8.96 6.43 7.64
CA ASP A 345 8.46 7.07 8.85
C ASP A 345 7.04 7.60 8.58
N ARG A 346 6.12 7.37 9.51
CA ARG A 346 4.72 7.74 9.37
C ARG A 346 4.17 8.32 10.65
N VAL A 347 3.46 9.43 10.54
CA VAL A 347 2.57 9.95 11.57
C VAL A 347 1.27 10.36 10.89
N GLU A 348 0.16 9.72 11.25
CA GLU A 348 -1.14 10.03 10.67
C GLU A 348 -2.21 10.12 11.75
N SER A 349 -3.08 11.14 11.65
CA SER A 349 -4.35 11.17 12.35
C SER A 349 -5.49 10.80 11.41
N ASN A 350 -6.42 9.99 11.93
CA ASN A 350 -7.49 9.38 11.15
C ASN A 350 -8.81 9.47 11.89
N ASP A 351 -9.86 9.76 11.15
CA ASP A 351 -11.24 9.76 11.60
C ASP A 351 -12.03 8.62 10.96
N TRP A 352 -12.63 7.75 11.76
CA TRP A 352 -13.31 6.55 11.30
C TRP A 352 -14.84 6.66 11.29
N ASP A 353 -15.40 7.63 12.03
CA ASP A 353 -16.84 7.69 12.28
C ASP A 353 -17.61 8.59 11.29
N GLY A 354 -16.93 9.51 10.61
CA GLY A 354 -17.52 10.41 9.63
C GLY A 354 -18.40 11.50 10.27
N GLY A 355 -18.11 11.85 11.52
CA GLY A 355 -18.81 12.87 12.29
C GLY A 355 -17.86 13.89 12.92
N PHE A 356 -18.40 14.94 13.51
CA PHE A 356 -17.61 15.94 14.24
C PHE A 356 -17.32 15.54 15.69
N TYR A 357 -17.82 14.40 16.13
CA TYR A 357 -17.65 13.84 17.46
C TYR A 357 -16.60 12.72 17.43
N ASN A 358 -16.02 12.41 18.58
CA ASN A 358 -14.93 11.46 18.68
C ASN A 358 -15.46 10.07 19.11
N ASP A 359 -16.11 9.37 18.17
CA ASP A 359 -16.53 7.97 18.38
C ASP A 359 -15.39 7.00 18.10
N SER A 360 -14.61 7.28 17.03
CA SER A 360 -13.46 6.45 16.67
C SER A 360 -12.45 7.28 15.87
N SER A 361 -11.46 7.79 16.54
CA SER A 361 -10.31 8.45 15.93
C SER A 361 -9.02 7.81 16.41
N ASN A 362 -7.94 7.93 15.64
CA ASN A 362 -6.64 7.46 16.09
C ASN A 362 -5.49 8.26 15.51
N ILE A 363 -4.36 8.23 16.20
CA ILE A 363 -3.05 8.64 15.69
C ILE A 363 -2.20 7.40 15.51
N ASN A 364 -1.68 7.21 14.30
CA ASN A 364 -0.76 6.13 13.97
C ASN A 364 0.66 6.68 13.84
N THR A 365 1.62 5.99 14.44
CA THR A 365 3.05 6.23 14.23
C THR A 365 3.70 4.93 13.82
N THR A 366 4.46 4.95 12.72
CA THR A 366 5.19 3.79 12.20
C THR A 366 6.64 4.18 11.96
N ASP A 367 7.58 3.35 12.38
CA ASP A 367 8.98 3.34 11.94
C ASP A 367 9.22 1.99 11.27
N LEU A 368 9.57 1.99 10.01
CA LEU A 368 9.70 0.79 9.20
C LEU A 368 10.99 0.84 8.40
N SER A 369 11.81 -0.18 8.54
CA SER A 369 12.98 -0.39 7.67
C SER A 369 12.89 -1.70 6.91
N THR A 370 13.35 -1.71 5.67
CA THR A 370 13.40 -2.91 4.84
C THR A 370 14.76 -3.02 4.17
N PHE A 371 15.30 -4.22 4.12
CA PHE A 371 16.50 -4.57 3.37
C PHE A 371 16.25 -5.77 2.49
N SER A 372 16.74 -5.73 1.24
CA SER A 372 16.67 -6.89 0.36
C SER A 372 17.93 -7.05 -0.48
N GLN A 373 18.25 -8.31 -0.79
CA GLN A 373 19.35 -8.69 -1.67
C GLN A 373 18.90 -9.80 -2.60
N GLU A 374 18.98 -9.56 -3.89
CA GLU A 374 18.82 -10.58 -4.91
C GLU A 374 20.13 -10.78 -5.68
N LEU A 375 20.55 -12.03 -5.85
CA LEU A 375 21.65 -12.39 -6.71
C LEU A 375 21.16 -13.44 -7.71
N ARG A 376 21.31 -13.15 -9.00
CA ARG A 376 20.88 -14.06 -10.05
C ARG A 376 21.91 -14.21 -11.15
N LEU A 377 21.97 -15.41 -11.69
CA LEU A 377 22.67 -15.76 -12.92
C LEU A 377 21.63 -16.03 -13.99
N SER A 378 21.81 -15.46 -15.16
CA SER A 378 20.98 -15.75 -16.32
C SER A 378 21.85 -16.02 -17.54
N GLY A 379 21.35 -16.81 -18.47
CA GLY A 379 22.05 -17.13 -19.70
C GLY A 379 21.12 -17.84 -20.68
N GLY A 380 21.64 -18.09 -21.86
CA GLY A 380 20.88 -18.82 -22.86
C GLY A 380 21.24 -18.42 -24.28
N ASP A 381 20.43 -18.95 -25.18
CA ASP A 381 20.48 -18.72 -26.63
C ASP A 381 19.04 -18.59 -27.18
N ASP A 382 18.87 -18.69 -28.47
CA ASP A 382 17.55 -18.57 -29.12
C ASP A 382 16.58 -19.69 -28.71
N ASP A 383 17.09 -20.86 -28.31
CA ASP A 383 16.30 -22.04 -27.97
C ASP A 383 16.12 -22.27 -26.48
N LEU A 384 17.09 -21.90 -25.66
CA LEU A 384 17.08 -22.16 -24.22
C LEU A 384 17.52 -20.92 -23.46
N ASN A 385 16.65 -20.42 -22.59
CA ASN A 385 16.96 -19.33 -21.67
C ASN A 385 16.74 -19.81 -20.24
N TRP A 386 17.60 -19.41 -19.32
CA TRP A 386 17.51 -19.83 -17.94
C TRP A 386 17.92 -18.71 -16.97
N ILE A 387 17.33 -18.74 -15.78
CA ILE A 387 17.65 -17.91 -14.64
C ILE A 387 17.79 -18.80 -13.41
N LEU A 388 18.84 -18.58 -12.62
CA LEU A 388 19.00 -19.12 -11.28
C LEU A 388 19.24 -17.98 -10.32
N GLY A 389 18.61 -17.99 -9.16
CA GLY A 389 18.80 -16.91 -8.22
C GLY A 389 18.61 -17.31 -6.76
N VAL A 390 19.13 -16.45 -5.91
CA VAL A 390 18.89 -16.46 -4.47
C VAL A 390 18.39 -15.07 -4.04
N TYR A 391 17.56 -15.06 -3.02
CA TYR A 391 16.96 -13.85 -2.47
C TYR A 391 17.00 -13.89 -0.95
N PHE A 392 17.23 -12.74 -0.35
CA PHE A 392 17.11 -12.52 1.09
C PHE A 392 16.42 -11.17 1.33
N SER A 393 15.57 -11.08 2.34
CA SER A 393 15.07 -9.82 2.87
C SER A 393 14.88 -9.87 4.38
N SER A 394 15.00 -8.69 5.00
CA SER A 394 14.74 -8.47 6.42
C SER A 394 13.98 -7.16 6.56
N ASP A 395 12.81 -7.21 7.20
CA ASP A 395 11.94 -6.06 7.43
C ASP A 395 11.71 -5.93 8.94
N GLU A 396 11.85 -4.72 9.48
CA GLU A 396 11.58 -4.39 10.89
C GLU A 396 10.59 -3.23 10.96
N MET A 397 9.55 -3.38 11.79
CA MET A 397 8.49 -2.40 11.95
C MET A 397 8.16 -2.21 13.43
N ASP A 398 8.24 -0.96 13.88
CA ASP A 398 7.65 -0.49 15.13
C ASP A 398 6.38 0.30 14.81
N GLU A 399 5.26 -0.13 15.37
CA GLU A 399 3.96 0.47 15.13
C GLU A 399 3.30 0.87 16.44
N TYR A 400 2.72 2.07 16.45
CA TYR A 400 1.95 2.59 17.56
C TYR A 400 0.64 3.20 17.08
N TYR A 401 -0.48 2.74 17.65
CA TYR A 401 -1.81 3.30 17.50
C TYR A 401 -2.26 3.89 18.83
N HIS A 402 -2.57 5.17 18.86
CA HIS A 402 -3.27 5.80 19.96
C HIS A 402 -4.73 6.03 19.54
N TYR A 403 -5.65 5.33 20.17
CA TYR A 403 -7.07 5.41 19.87
C TYR A 403 -7.80 6.35 20.83
N PHE A 404 -8.74 7.11 20.28
CA PHE A 404 -9.61 8.04 20.98
C PHE A 404 -11.06 7.66 20.71
N MET A 405 -11.87 7.49 21.78
CA MET A 405 -13.24 7.01 21.69
C MET A 405 -14.14 7.64 22.75
N SER A 406 -13.92 8.90 23.11
CA SER A 406 -14.62 9.57 24.21
C SER A 406 -16.12 9.70 23.99
N ASP A 407 -16.57 9.76 22.73
CA ASP A 407 -17.97 9.87 22.34
C ASP A 407 -18.57 8.54 21.88
N SER A 408 -17.82 7.45 21.99
CA SER A 408 -18.27 6.10 21.69
C SER A 408 -19.07 5.47 22.81
N LEU A 409 -19.64 4.30 22.55
CA LEU A 409 -20.27 3.45 23.58
C LEU A 409 -19.30 3.18 24.75
N TYR A 410 -18.01 3.04 24.51
CA TYR A 410 -16.99 2.78 25.53
C TYR A 410 -16.68 4.00 26.39
N GLY A 411 -16.76 5.22 25.80
CA GLY A 411 -16.58 6.49 26.50
C GLY A 411 -17.79 6.93 27.34
N PHE A 412 -18.99 6.47 26.96
CA PHE A 412 -20.25 6.88 27.59
C PHE A 412 -20.64 6.13 28.84
N ALA A 413 -19.78 5.45 29.46
CA ALA A 413 -20.04 4.91 30.77
C ALA A 413 -20.20 6.03 31.84
N SER A 414 -21.13 6.97 31.60
CA SER A 414 -21.43 8.05 32.53
C SER A 414 -22.25 7.53 33.73
N ALA A 415 -22.25 8.31 34.82
CA ALA A 415 -22.93 7.96 36.07
C ALA A 415 -24.42 7.63 35.91
N ASP A 416 -25.12 8.21 34.92
CA ASP A 416 -26.55 8.02 34.69
C ASP A 416 -26.82 6.70 33.94
N TRP A 417 -25.91 6.21 33.15
CA TRP A 417 -25.95 4.91 32.50
C TRP A 417 -25.58 3.79 33.48
N ALA A 418 -24.78 4.15 34.51
CA ALA A 418 -24.41 3.24 35.62
C ALA A 418 -25.61 2.58 36.32
N LEU A 419 -26.77 3.20 36.24
CA LEU A 419 -28.00 2.64 36.79
C LEU A 419 -28.56 1.50 35.92
N ALA A 420 -28.12 1.33 34.69
CA ALA A 420 -28.66 0.36 33.74
C ALA A 420 -27.69 -0.79 33.39
N THR A 421 -26.37 -0.60 33.44
CA THR A 421 -25.39 -1.65 33.14
C THR A 421 -24.11 -1.52 33.98
N PRO A 422 -23.43 -2.65 34.31
CA PRO A 422 -22.19 -2.63 35.09
C PRO A 422 -21.01 -1.97 34.37
N PHE A 423 -21.05 -1.81 33.03
CA PHE A 423 -19.99 -1.15 32.24
C PHE A 423 -19.99 0.37 32.37
N ALA A 424 -21.04 0.94 32.89
CA ALA A 424 -21.33 2.34 32.99
C ALA A 424 -20.47 3.11 34.03
N VAL A 425 -19.68 2.44 34.84
CA VAL A 425 -18.87 3.05 35.90
C VAL A 425 -17.38 3.15 35.53
N ALA A 426 -16.97 2.63 34.39
CA ALA A 426 -15.57 2.56 33.98
C ALA A 426 -15.43 2.82 32.48
N PRO A 427 -15.50 4.09 32.03
CA PRO A 427 -15.36 4.45 30.63
C PRO A 427 -13.97 4.11 30.10
N ILE A 428 -13.88 3.74 28.82
CA ILE A 428 -12.62 3.66 28.07
C ILE A 428 -12.65 4.82 27.08
N MET A 429 -11.73 5.79 27.23
CA MET A 429 -11.66 6.97 26.38
C MET A 429 -10.43 6.96 25.49
N GLU A 430 -9.33 6.41 25.98
CA GLU A 430 -8.07 6.28 25.26
C GLU A 430 -7.50 4.87 25.47
N LEU A 431 -6.84 4.33 24.43
CA LEU A 431 -6.02 3.13 24.55
C LEU A 431 -4.88 3.15 23.54
N ASP A 432 -3.81 2.48 23.91
CA ASP A 432 -2.60 2.35 23.11
C ASP A 432 -2.44 0.93 22.57
N THR A 433 -2.12 0.79 21.28
CA THR A 433 -1.60 -0.47 20.74
C THR A 433 -0.18 -0.24 20.28
N LYS A 434 0.75 -1.04 20.78
CA LYS A 434 2.16 -0.98 20.38
C LYS A 434 2.64 -2.37 20.04
N TYR A 435 3.32 -2.48 18.90
CA TYR A 435 3.98 -3.72 18.54
C TYR A 435 5.22 -3.50 17.70
N ASN A 436 6.13 -4.45 17.81
CA ASN A 436 7.24 -4.66 16.91
C ASN A 436 6.97 -5.89 16.06
N GLN A 437 7.25 -5.83 14.76
CA GLN A 437 7.19 -6.95 13.84
C GLN A 437 8.48 -7.05 13.05
N GLU A 438 9.13 -8.21 13.14
CA GLU A 438 10.29 -8.56 12.34
C GLU A 438 9.90 -9.63 11.32
N THR A 439 10.41 -9.53 10.08
CA THR A 439 10.13 -10.51 9.04
C THR A 439 11.40 -10.79 8.23
N ASP A 440 11.94 -12.00 8.36
CA ASP A 440 13.05 -12.48 7.57
C ASP A 440 12.58 -13.46 6.50
N SER A 441 13.12 -13.34 5.28
CA SER A 441 12.79 -14.23 4.18
C SER A 441 14.03 -14.60 3.38
N ALA A 442 14.17 -15.89 3.08
CA ALA A 442 15.22 -16.39 2.21
C ALA A 442 14.62 -17.31 1.12
N ALA A 443 15.16 -17.23 -0.09
CA ALA A 443 14.67 -18.08 -1.17
C ALA A 443 15.76 -18.48 -2.16
N VAL A 444 15.52 -19.62 -2.82
CA VAL A 444 16.24 -20.05 -4.01
C VAL A 444 15.23 -20.29 -5.12
N PHE A 445 15.54 -19.84 -6.35
CA PHE A 445 14.63 -19.96 -7.47
C PHE A 445 15.35 -20.28 -8.77
N GLY A 446 14.60 -20.87 -9.70
CA GLY A 446 15.07 -21.15 -11.05
C GLY A 446 13.92 -21.04 -12.04
N HIS A 447 14.24 -20.59 -13.24
CA HIS A 447 13.29 -20.41 -14.34
C HIS A 447 13.98 -20.81 -15.64
N VAL A 448 13.27 -21.56 -16.48
CA VAL A 448 13.79 -22.04 -17.78
C VAL A 448 12.71 -21.87 -18.83
N GLU A 449 13.07 -21.25 -19.94
CA GLU A 449 12.27 -21.19 -21.16
C GLU A 449 12.98 -22.03 -22.23
N TRP A 450 12.31 -23.06 -22.72
CA TRP A 450 12.85 -23.96 -23.72
C TRP A 450 11.96 -24.00 -24.96
N ARG A 451 12.47 -23.44 -26.07
CA ARG A 451 11.87 -23.54 -27.39
C ARG A 451 12.31 -24.85 -28.03
N PHE A 452 11.49 -25.88 -27.94
CA PHE A 452 11.81 -27.20 -28.46
C PHE A 452 11.38 -27.39 -29.93
N SER A 453 10.72 -26.38 -30.52
CA SER A 453 10.52 -26.23 -31.96
C SER A 453 10.21 -24.77 -32.28
N ASP A 454 10.23 -24.40 -33.57
CA ASP A 454 9.95 -23.02 -34.03
C ASP A 454 8.60 -22.47 -33.52
N ALA A 455 7.63 -23.35 -33.29
CA ALA A 455 6.28 -22.96 -32.88
C ALA A 455 6.00 -23.21 -31.38
N TRP A 456 6.79 -24.00 -30.67
CA TRP A 456 6.47 -24.41 -29.31
C TRP A 456 7.57 -24.04 -28.32
N ARG A 457 7.15 -23.42 -27.20
CA ARG A 457 8.02 -23.11 -26.06
C ARG A 457 7.38 -23.63 -24.78
N LEU A 458 8.20 -24.25 -23.94
CA LEU A 458 7.87 -24.69 -22.59
C LEU A 458 8.61 -23.81 -21.59
N THR A 459 7.87 -23.22 -20.65
CA THR A 459 8.42 -22.46 -19.54
C THR A 459 8.19 -23.19 -18.23
N LEU A 460 9.25 -23.36 -17.45
CA LEU A 460 9.23 -23.99 -16.13
C LEU A 460 9.85 -23.04 -15.12
N GLY A 461 9.14 -22.76 -14.04
CA GLY A 461 9.63 -21.98 -12.90
C GLY A 461 9.43 -22.71 -11.59
N ALA A 462 10.37 -22.56 -10.66
CA ALA A 462 10.25 -23.06 -9.30
C ALA A 462 10.99 -22.13 -8.31
N ARG A 463 10.40 -21.94 -7.13
CA ARG A 463 11.00 -21.20 -6.03
C ARG A 463 10.66 -21.86 -4.70
N TYR A 464 11.67 -22.06 -3.87
CA TYR A 464 11.48 -22.40 -2.48
C TYR A 464 11.77 -21.17 -1.62
N THR A 465 10.83 -20.79 -0.77
CA THR A 465 10.94 -19.65 0.16
C THR A 465 10.73 -20.16 1.57
N SER A 466 11.62 -19.74 2.48
CA SER A 466 11.48 -19.83 3.92
C SER A 466 11.29 -18.43 4.48
N GLU A 467 10.26 -18.23 5.28
CA GLU A 467 9.94 -16.96 5.93
C GLU A 467 9.68 -17.19 7.41
N GLU A 468 10.26 -16.33 8.23
CA GLU A 468 9.97 -16.22 9.66
C GLU A 468 9.43 -14.82 9.93
N ARG A 469 8.31 -14.75 10.66
CA ARG A 469 7.69 -13.49 11.07
C ARG A 469 7.42 -13.54 12.56
N THR A 470 8.11 -12.70 13.31
CA THR A 470 7.93 -12.53 14.75
C THR A 470 7.17 -11.25 15.03
N TRP A 471 6.16 -11.32 15.88
CA TRP A 471 5.38 -10.20 16.35
C TRP A 471 5.38 -10.16 17.87
N THR A 472 5.63 -8.98 18.44
CA THR A 472 5.61 -8.75 19.87
C THR A 472 4.85 -7.47 20.17
N GLY A 473 3.75 -7.54 20.90
CA GLY A 473 2.95 -6.36 21.15
C GLY A 473 1.86 -6.55 22.20
N CYS A 474 1.14 -5.47 22.41
CA CYS A 474 0.05 -5.43 23.40
C CYS A 474 -0.86 -4.21 23.18
N THR A 475 -2.09 -4.30 23.69
CA THR A 475 -2.91 -3.14 24.05
C THR A 475 -2.47 -2.65 25.43
N PHE A 476 -2.02 -1.42 25.51
CA PHE A 476 -1.56 -0.81 26.75
C PHE A 476 -2.59 0.18 27.28
N VAL A 477 -2.57 0.35 28.58
CA VAL A 477 -3.29 1.44 29.25
C VAL A 477 -2.63 2.78 28.90
N ALA A 478 -3.38 3.63 28.19
CA ALA A 478 -2.93 4.98 27.84
C ALA A 478 -2.80 5.89 29.07
N ASP A 479 -2.19 7.07 28.88
CA ASP A 479 -1.88 8.02 29.95
C ASP A 479 -3.13 8.49 30.74
N ASP A 480 -4.31 8.43 30.17
CA ASP A 480 -5.58 8.79 30.82
C ASP A 480 -6.04 7.77 31.88
N GLY A 481 -5.49 6.56 31.85
CA GLY A 481 -5.77 5.48 32.79
C GLY A 481 -7.17 4.89 32.71
N THR A 482 -8.01 5.29 31.74
CA THR A 482 -9.42 4.85 31.69
C THR A 482 -9.54 3.37 31.41
N LEU A 483 -8.70 2.80 30.52
CA LEU A 483 -8.65 1.37 30.28
C LEU A 483 -8.31 0.58 31.56
N ALA A 484 -7.37 1.05 32.40
CA ALA A 484 -7.10 0.43 33.69
C ALA A 484 -8.32 0.44 34.62
N GLY A 485 -9.04 1.55 34.63
CA GLY A 485 -10.29 1.66 35.39
C GLY A 485 -11.30 0.58 34.99
N PHE A 486 -11.47 0.37 33.68
CA PHE A 486 -12.33 -0.68 33.14
C PHE A 486 -11.84 -2.08 33.51
N MET A 487 -10.55 -2.39 33.30
CA MET A 487 -9.97 -3.71 33.59
C MET A 487 -10.05 -4.05 35.08
N ASN A 488 -9.72 -3.08 35.93
CA ASN A 488 -9.81 -3.25 37.38
C ASN A 488 -11.23 -3.50 37.85
N PHE A 489 -12.20 -2.83 37.24
CA PHE A 489 -13.62 -3.04 37.55
C PHE A 489 -14.14 -4.38 37.01
N ALA A 490 -13.88 -4.69 35.72
CA ALA A 490 -14.46 -5.84 35.04
C ALA A 490 -13.84 -7.18 35.49
N PHE A 491 -12.53 -7.18 35.74
CA PHE A 491 -11.76 -8.41 36.02
C PHE A 491 -11.15 -8.45 37.42
N GLY A 492 -11.24 -7.35 38.18
CA GLY A 492 -10.64 -7.26 39.53
C GLY A 492 -9.10 -7.19 39.50
N THR A 493 -8.54 -6.65 38.41
CA THR A 493 -7.09 -6.45 38.27
C THR A 493 -6.59 -5.25 39.09
N SER A 494 -5.29 -5.04 39.10
CA SER A 494 -4.63 -3.88 39.74
C SER A 494 -3.80 -3.05 38.76
N MET A 495 -4.28 -2.95 37.50
CA MET A 495 -3.58 -2.25 36.42
C MET A 495 -3.45 -0.76 36.65
N GLY A 496 -2.38 -0.19 36.12
CA GLY A 496 -2.09 1.24 36.03
C GLY A 496 -1.71 1.64 34.61
N VAL A 497 -1.41 2.93 34.43
CA VAL A 497 -0.93 3.50 33.17
C VAL A 497 0.34 2.76 32.71
N GLY A 498 0.37 2.39 31.41
CA GLY A 498 1.47 1.67 30.78
C GLY A 498 1.43 0.15 30.96
N ASP A 499 0.51 -0.39 31.76
CA ASP A 499 0.36 -1.84 31.89
C ASP A 499 -0.30 -2.43 30.63
N CYS A 500 0.04 -3.69 30.34
CA CYS A 500 -0.52 -4.43 29.21
C CYS A 500 -1.89 -5.01 29.56
N ALA A 501 -2.87 -4.77 28.72
CA ALA A 501 -4.24 -5.22 28.88
C ALA A 501 -4.66 -6.33 27.88
N THR A 502 -3.72 -6.92 27.14
CA THR A 502 -4.01 -8.07 26.27
C THR A 502 -4.29 -9.32 27.09
N ILE A 503 -5.48 -9.90 26.90
CA ILE A 503 -6.01 -11.03 27.65
C ILE A 503 -5.47 -12.35 27.10
N ASP A 504 -5.02 -13.22 27.99
CA ASP A 504 -4.77 -14.62 27.66
C ASP A 504 -6.09 -15.40 27.69
N ASP A 505 -6.68 -15.61 26.54
CA ASP A 505 -7.92 -16.34 26.33
C ASP A 505 -7.71 -17.77 25.79
N ASP A 506 -6.46 -18.23 25.66
CA ASP A 506 -6.13 -19.59 25.27
C ASP A 506 -6.58 -20.58 26.36
N PRO A 507 -7.54 -21.47 26.08
CA PRO A 507 -8.06 -22.42 27.07
C PRO A 507 -7.01 -23.41 27.60
N ASP A 508 -5.94 -23.63 26.85
CA ASP A 508 -4.85 -24.54 27.19
C ASP A 508 -3.69 -23.83 27.93
N SER A 509 -3.75 -22.50 28.02
CA SER A 509 -2.73 -21.72 28.71
C SER A 509 -2.88 -21.79 30.24
N PRO A 510 -1.78 -21.92 30.97
CA PRO A 510 -1.82 -21.87 32.45
C PRO A 510 -2.22 -20.50 32.99
N THR A 511 -2.08 -19.44 32.18
CA THR A 511 -2.47 -18.05 32.51
C THR A 511 -3.80 -17.63 31.87
N ASN A 512 -4.59 -18.58 31.37
CA ASN A 512 -5.92 -18.29 30.83
C ASN A 512 -6.77 -17.47 31.80
N ILE A 513 -7.48 -16.46 31.30
CA ILE A 513 -8.25 -15.50 32.11
C ILE A 513 -9.26 -16.19 33.03
N LEU A 514 -9.97 -17.21 32.58
CA LEU A 514 -10.94 -17.92 33.41
C LEU A 514 -10.25 -18.65 34.57
N SER A 515 -9.11 -19.27 34.33
CA SER A 515 -8.30 -19.95 35.32
C SER A 515 -7.75 -18.97 36.35
N MET A 516 -7.29 -17.80 35.92
CA MET A 516 -6.75 -16.75 36.78
C MET A 516 -7.83 -16.07 37.62
N LEU A 517 -9.02 -15.86 37.08
CA LEU A 517 -10.17 -15.37 37.84
C LEU A 517 -10.59 -16.35 38.93
N ILE A 518 -10.64 -17.65 38.64
CA ILE A 518 -10.94 -18.70 39.62
C ILE A 518 -9.86 -18.77 40.71
N ALA A 519 -8.58 -18.58 40.34
CA ALA A 519 -7.47 -18.57 41.27
C ALA A 519 -7.39 -17.29 42.13
N GLY A 520 -8.12 -16.25 41.79
CA GLY A 520 -8.06 -14.94 42.45
C GLY A 520 -6.79 -14.14 42.13
N THR A 521 -6.16 -14.40 40.98
CA THR A 521 -4.94 -13.74 40.50
C THR A 521 -5.12 -13.23 39.04
N PRO A 522 -6.15 -12.40 38.77
CA PRO A 522 -6.51 -12.01 37.40
C PRO A 522 -5.39 -11.29 36.64
N ASP A 523 -4.55 -10.51 37.32
CA ASP A 523 -3.43 -9.79 36.69
C ASP A 523 -2.50 -10.72 35.88
N ALA A 524 -2.37 -11.99 36.27
CA ALA A 524 -1.52 -12.95 35.58
C ALA A 524 -2.03 -13.35 34.17
N ALA A 525 -3.28 -13.02 33.85
CA ALA A 525 -3.87 -13.27 32.51
C ALA A 525 -3.58 -12.16 31.50
N PHE A 526 -2.91 -11.11 31.91
CA PHE A 526 -2.62 -9.95 31.07
C PHE A 526 -1.12 -9.78 30.90
N SER A 527 -0.65 -9.84 29.67
CA SER A 527 0.78 -9.68 29.38
C SER A 527 1.04 -9.40 27.92
N VAL A 528 2.21 -8.87 27.63
CA VAL A 528 2.71 -8.74 26.26
C VAL A 528 2.65 -10.11 25.58
N PHE A 529 2.07 -10.12 24.39
CA PHE A 529 2.01 -11.29 23.53
C PHE A 529 3.20 -11.28 22.58
N SER A 530 3.83 -12.41 22.38
CA SER A 530 4.88 -12.61 21.38
C SER A 530 4.69 -13.98 20.74
N ASP A 531 4.69 -14.02 19.41
CA ASP A 531 4.56 -15.26 18.66
C ASP A 531 5.32 -15.17 17.33
N THR A 532 5.65 -16.32 16.76
CA THR A 532 6.39 -16.44 15.50
C THR A 532 5.65 -17.36 14.53
N ILE A 533 5.47 -16.89 13.29
CA ILE A 533 4.93 -17.68 12.19
C ILE A 533 6.08 -18.06 11.26
N GLU A 534 6.32 -19.35 11.12
CA GLU A 534 7.26 -19.90 10.15
C GLU A 534 6.50 -20.41 8.92
N THR A 535 6.97 -20.06 7.73
CA THR A 535 6.32 -20.43 6.46
C THR A 535 7.36 -20.93 5.47
N ASP A 536 7.31 -22.21 5.14
CA ASP A 536 8.13 -22.85 4.11
C ASP A 536 7.25 -23.22 2.91
N ARG A 537 7.54 -22.68 1.71
CA ARG A 537 6.72 -22.91 0.53
C ARG A 537 7.53 -23.16 -0.73
N LEU A 538 7.08 -24.18 -1.47
CA LEU A 538 7.52 -24.44 -2.84
C LEU A 538 6.45 -23.91 -3.79
N MET A 539 6.82 -22.95 -4.62
CA MET A 539 6.00 -22.39 -5.68
C MET A 539 6.50 -22.84 -7.03
N GLY A 540 5.60 -22.96 -7.98
CA GLY A 540 5.94 -23.40 -9.31
C GLY A 540 5.08 -22.79 -10.40
N LYS A 541 5.59 -22.85 -11.63
CA LYS A 541 4.93 -22.38 -12.83
C LYS A 541 5.26 -23.32 -13.98
N VAL A 542 4.24 -23.65 -14.77
CA VAL A 542 4.39 -24.36 -16.03
C VAL A 542 3.57 -23.62 -17.06
N THR A 543 4.21 -23.18 -18.14
CA THR A 543 3.55 -22.54 -19.27
C THR A 543 3.92 -23.27 -20.55
N LEU A 544 2.93 -23.54 -21.39
CA LEU A 544 3.12 -24.04 -22.74
C LEU A 544 2.61 -23.01 -23.74
N ASP A 545 3.49 -22.53 -24.60
CA ASP A 545 3.22 -21.53 -25.62
C ASP A 545 3.23 -22.17 -27.01
N TYR A 546 2.31 -21.70 -27.86
CA TYR A 546 2.24 -22.05 -29.27
C TYR A 546 2.17 -20.78 -30.12
N SER A 547 3.22 -20.50 -30.88
CA SER A 547 3.25 -19.41 -31.86
C SER A 547 2.57 -19.87 -33.15
N VAL A 548 1.39 -19.32 -33.43
CA VAL A 548 0.66 -19.60 -34.67
C VAL A 548 1.35 -18.92 -35.86
N ASN A 549 1.86 -17.74 -35.63
CA ASN A 549 2.68 -16.90 -36.51
C ASN A 549 3.34 -15.82 -35.63
N ASP A 550 4.08 -14.88 -36.25
CA ASP A 550 4.81 -13.82 -35.54
C ASP A 550 3.89 -12.87 -34.75
N ASP A 551 2.60 -12.78 -35.08
CA ASP A 551 1.63 -11.88 -34.46
C ASP A 551 0.69 -12.57 -33.46
N VAL A 552 0.66 -13.91 -33.40
CA VAL A 552 -0.34 -14.66 -32.63
C VAL A 552 0.31 -15.74 -31.77
N LEU A 553 0.29 -15.53 -30.46
CA LEU A 553 0.71 -16.49 -29.44
C LEU A 553 -0.52 -17.06 -28.72
N ILE A 554 -0.62 -18.38 -28.60
CA ILE A 554 -1.59 -19.07 -27.75
C ILE A 554 -0.80 -19.72 -26.60
N TYR A 555 -1.23 -19.49 -25.38
CA TYR A 555 -0.55 -20.08 -24.22
C TYR A 555 -1.52 -20.63 -23.18
N GLY A 556 -1.02 -21.56 -22.38
CA GLY A 556 -1.70 -22.09 -21.19
C GLY A 556 -0.74 -22.18 -20.04
N THR A 557 -1.10 -21.58 -18.91
CA THR A 557 -0.27 -21.49 -17.71
C THR A 557 -0.96 -22.10 -16.52
N VAL A 558 -0.20 -22.87 -15.73
CA VAL A 558 -0.55 -23.30 -14.37
C VAL A 558 0.53 -22.80 -13.44
N SER A 559 0.16 -22.00 -12.47
CA SER A 559 1.07 -21.44 -11.45
C SER A 559 0.39 -21.37 -10.10
N ASN A 560 1.20 -21.42 -9.04
CA ASN A 560 0.75 -21.15 -7.69
C ASN A 560 1.57 -20.04 -7.03
N GLY A 561 1.00 -19.44 -6.02
CA GLY A 561 1.62 -18.43 -5.16
C GLY A 561 1.12 -18.59 -3.74
N PHE A 562 1.71 -17.91 -2.80
CA PHE A 562 1.21 -17.82 -1.44
C PHE A 562 1.20 -16.37 -0.94
N LYS A 563 0.27 -16.07 -0.06
CA LYS A 563 0.28 -14.88 0.78
C LYS A 563 0.78 -15.29 2.16
N SER A 564 1.78 -14.60 2.65
CA SER A 564 2.29 -14.81 4.01
C SER A 564 1.19 -14.66 5.05
N GLY A 565 1.25 -15.45 6.10
CA GLY A 565 0.53 -15.21 7.34
C GLY A 565 0.94 -13.88 7.98
N GLY A 566 0.30 -13.50 9.06
CA GLY A 566 0.58 -12.27 9.78
C GLY A 566 -0.15 -12.20 11.10
N PHE A 567 -0.06 -11.04 11.73
CA PHE A 567 -0.73 -10.76 12.99
C PHE A 567 -1.71 -9.60 12.84
N ASN A 568 -2.75 -9.59 13.65
CA ASN A 568 -3.79 -8.57 13.65
C ASN A 568 -3.40 -7.42 14.59
N GLY A 569 -2.29 -6.74 14.25
CA GLY A 569 -1.67 -5.75 15.11
C GLY A 569 -2.50 -4.49 15.35
N ALA A 570 -3.21 -4.00 14.33
CA ALA A 570 -3.98 -2.75 14.41
C ALA A 570 -5.27 -2.89 15.23
N ASN A 571 -5.92 -4.03 15.12
CA ASN A 571 -7.04 -4.33 16.00
C ASN A 571 -6.49 -4.92 17.29
N SER A 572 -6.03 -4.08 18.17
CA SER A 572 -5.60 -4.40 19.52
C SER A 572 -6.65 -5.19 20.29
N ASN A 573 -7.02 -6.30 19.73
CA ASN A 573 -7.99 -7.15 20.36
C ASN A 573 -7.37 -7.55 21.66
N GLY A 574 -8.04 -7.24 22.72
CA GLY A 574 -7.61 -7.59 24.06
C GLY A 574 -7.42 -9.08 24.24
N THR A 575 -7.31 -9.89 23.16
CA THR A 575 -7.18 -11.34 23.25
C THR A 575 -6.09 -11.89 22.33
N ARG A 576 -5.35 -12.90 22.83
CA ARG A 576 -4.24 -13.54 22.10
C ARG A 576 -4.72 -14.41 20.93
N GLN A 577 -5.88 -15.04 21.00
CA GLN A 577 -6.37 -15.93 19.95
C GLN A 577 -6.71 -15.25 18.64
N LEU A 578 -6.93 -13.93 18.65
CA LEU A 578 -7.24 -13.16 17.46
C LEU A 578 -6.01 -12.63 16.73
N GLN A 579 -4.80 -12.82 17.28
CA GLN A 579 -3.58 -12.28 16.71
C GLN A 579 -3.09 -13.00 15.44
N PRO A 580 -2.98 -14.35 15.38
CA PRO A 580 -2.42 -14.99 14.20
C PRO A 580 -3.40 -15.00 13.02
N ILE A 581 -2.96 -14.50 11.87
CA ILE A 581 -3.65 -14.62 10.58
C ILE A 581 -2.95 -15.70 9.78
N ARG A 582 -3.69 -16.75 9.40
CA ARG A 582 -3.11 -17.87 8.65
C ARG A 582 -2.75 -17.47 7.23
N GLU A 583 -1.71 -18.12 6.69
CA GLU A 583 -1.32 -17.98 5.28
C GLU A 583 -2.43 -18.42 4.31
N GLU A 584 -2.45 -17.82 3.12
CA GLU A 584 -3.32 -18.20 2.01
C GLU A 584 -2.49 -18.76 0.84
N ILE A 585 -2.95 -19.86 0.25
CA ILE A 585 -2.36 -20.47 -0.93
C ILE A 585 -3.38 -20.42 -2.07
N LEU A 586 -2.99 -19.84 -3.20
CA LEU A 586 -3.78 -19.79 -4.43
C LEU A 586 -3.07 -20.47 -5.59
#